data_a15ece936ab8b0f9bb7de434cecd0f1c
#
_entry.id   a15ece936ab8b0f9bb7de434cecd0f1c
#
_cell.length_a   1.000
_cell.length_b   1.000
_cell.length_c   1.000
_cell.angle_alpha   90.00
_cell.angle_beta   90.00
_cell.angle_gamma   90.00
#
_symmetry.space_group_name_H-M   'P 1'
#
loop_
_entity.id
_entity.type
_entity.pdbx_description
1 polymer ?
#
loop_
_entity_poly.entity_id
_entity_poly.type
_entity_poly.pdbx_seq_one_letter_code
_entity_poly.pdbx_strand_id
1 'polypeptide(L)'
;GGTLAYDPWLHTPGEVRSLTELLGEHCTLLPHANLVDAIWADRPGAPVSPIEFLGHNRAGQTAGDKIIAIQASLTTDRADAAVLTLPESICWLLNMRGRDVPNTPFVLGFAIVPRTGQPTLYLDPAKITDALRSALRDVAQIADSATLTADLAALGAAGKAVLIDPATAPAAIATTLGQAGARLIEKRDPVLLPKARKNQAELAGMREAHTLDGVALAKFLAWFDNTAPGGTLTEIAIVTALEAFRREEESCVDASFDTISGAGPNGAIVHYRVTTKTDRRLNPGELMLVDSGAQYLSGTTDITRTLSTGAATPQQRDRFTRVLKGMIAISTARFPQGTSGAQLDILARQFLWQDGVTYNHGTGHGVGAYLGVHEGPIGISSRYTTPLEAGNVISNEPGYYQAGAYGIRIENLIVVRPSEHFPGYLEFETITLAP
;
A
#
# COMPACT_ATOMS: atom_id res chain seq x y z
N GLY A 1 16.42 -2.08 -37.34
CA GLY A 1 16.23 -2.46 -35.89
C GLY A 1 17.00 -1.54 -34.99
N GLY A 2 16.45 -1.28 -33.80
CA GLY A 2 17.08 -0.49 -32.77
C GLY A 2 17.45 -1.34 -31.54
N THR A 3 18.16 -0.72 -30.58
CA THR A 3 18.44 -1.31 -29.27
C THR A 3 17.85 -0.41 -28.20
N LEU A 4 17.09 -1.00 -27.27
CA LEU A 4 16.60 -0.33 -26.06
C LEU A 4 17.32 -0.92 -24.86
N ALA A 5 17.97 -0.07 -24.08
CA ALA A 5 18.65 -0.50 -22.85
C ALA A 5 17.72 -0.33 -21.65
N TYR A 6 17.83 -1.22 -20.66
CA TYR A 6 17.10 -1.14 -19.40
C TYR A 6 17.99 -1.51 -18.22
N ASP A 7 17.72 -0.92 -17.05
CA ASP A 7 18.39 -1.31 -15.82
C ASP A 7 17.67 -2.54 -15.21
N PRO A 8 18.35 -3.71 -15.11
CA PRO A 8 17.75 -4.92 -14.60
C PRO A 8 17.41 -4.88 -13.09
N TRP A 9 17.91 -3.90 -12.35
CA TRP A 9 17.52 -3.68 -10.96
C TRP A 9 16.22 -2.88 -10.81
N LEU A 10 15.83 -2.13 -11.85
CA LEU A 10 14.62 -1.29 -11.86
C LEU A 10 13.45 -1.88 -12.64
N HIS A 11 13.65 -3.02 -13.31
CA HIS A 11 12.61 -3.71 -14.07
C HIS A 11 12.43 -5.13 -13.55
N THR A 12 11.18 -5.58 -13.55
CA THR A 12 10.85 -6.95 -13.15
C THR A 12 10.93 -7.93 -14.33
N PRO A 13 11.07 -9.25 -14.11
CA PRO A 13 11.00 -10.24 -15.18
C PRO A 13 9.69 -10.17 -16.00
N GLY A 14 8.56 -9.85 -15.34
CA GLY A 14 7.28 -9.68 -16.02
C GLY A 14 7.28 -8.49 -16.96
N GLU A 15 7.79 -7.33 -16.51
CA GLU A 15 7.92 -6.14 -17.36
C GLU A 15 8.89 -6.37 -18.54
N VAL A 16 10.03 -7.00 -18.29
CA VAL A 16 11.00 -7.33 -19.36
C VAL A 16 10.37 -8.21 -20.42
N ARG A 17 9.59 -9.22 -20.04
CA ARG A 17 8.84 -10.06 -21.00
C ARG A 17 7.84 -9.23 -21.80
N SER A 18 7.01 -8.44 -21.12
CA SER A 18 6.00 -7.60 -21.78
C SER A 18 6.63 -6.58 -22.75
N LEU A 19 7.75 -5.96 -22.35
CA LEU A 19 8.50 -5.06 -23.22
C LEU A 19 9.10 -5.81 -24.44
N THR A 20 9.66 -7.00 -24.23
CA THR A 20 10.21 -7.83 -25.32
C THR A 20 9.13 -8.21 -26.32
N GLU A 21 7.96 -8.62 -25.85
CA GLU A 21 6.80 -8.94 -26.70
C GLU A 21 6.31 -7.71 -27.49
N LEU A 22 6.22 -6.55 -26.83
CA LEU A 22 5.79 -5.28 -27.46
C LEU A 22 6.77 -4.83 -28.55
N LEU A 23 8.07 -4.96 -28.32
CA LEU A 23 9.13 -4.53 -29.23
C LEU A 23 9.26 -5.49 -30.45
N GLY A 24 8.90 -6.76 -30.29
CA GLY A 24 8.96 -7.78 -31.32
C GLY A 24 10.36 -7.89 -31.94
N GLU A 25 10.44 -8.15 -33.27
CA GLU A 25 11.70 -8.25 -33.99
C GLU A 25 12.33 -6.89 -34.36
N HIS A 26 11.64 -5.78 -34.08
CA HIS A 26 12.05 -4.44 -34.53
C HIS A 26 13.08 -3.80 -33.60
N CYS A 27 13.19 -4.25 -32.34
CA CYS A 27 14.08 -3.67 -31.35
C CYS A 27 14.59 -4.76 -30.39
N THR A 28 15.89 -4.74 -30.09
CA THR A 28 16.51 -5.63 -29.10
C THR A 28 16.52 -4.96 -27.73
N LEU A 29 16.03 -5.65 -26.71
CA LEU A 29 16.07 -5.19 -25.32
C LEU A 29 17.35 -5.71 -24.66
N LEU A 30 18.21 -4.82 -24.12
CA LEU A 30 19.49 -5.18 -23.49
C LEU A 30 19.59 -4.66 -22.06
N PRO A 31 20.03 -5.50 -21.10
CA PRO A 31 20.36 -5.03 -19.74
C PRO A 31 21.59 -4.11 -19.80
N HIS A 32 21.51 -2.99 -19.09
CA HIS A 32 22.56 -1.98 -19.00
C HIS A 32 22.60 -1.37 -17.59
N ALA A 33 23.77 -0.89 -17.18
CA ALA A 33 23.88 -0.12 -15.94
C ALA A 33 23.06 1.18 -16.03
N ASN A 34 22.54 1.64 -14.90
CA ASN A 34 21.72 2.84 -14.84
C ASN A 34 22.52 4.07 -15.27
N LEU A 35 22.11 4.69 -16.37
CA LEU A 35 22.78 5.88 -16.91
C LEU A 35 22.56 7.12 -16.02
N VAL A 36 21.46 7.17 -15.26
CA VAL A 36 21.21 8.26 -14.31
C VAL A 36 22.24 8.22 -13.18
N ASP A 37 22.58 7.04 -12.68
CA ASP A 37 23.62 6.88 -11.64
C ASP A 37 24.99 7.41 -12.11
N ALA A 38 25.28 7.31 -13.40
CA ALA A 38 26.54 7.78 -13.96
C ALA A 38 26.65 9.32 -14.04
N ILE A 39 25.52 10.04 -14.12
CA ILE A 39 25.50 11.50 -14.26
C ILE A 39 25.05 12.23 -13.00
N TRP A 40 24.47 11.55 -12.02
CA TRP A 40 24.00 12.15 -10.77
C TRP A 40 25.09 12.21 -9.71
N ALA A 41 25.98 13.17 -9.88
CA ALA A 41 27.20 13.30 -9.05
C ALA A 41 26.93 13.60 -7.57
N ASP A 42 25.84 14.27 -7.25
CA ASP A 42 25.38 14.64 -5.90
C ASP A 42 24.22 13.76 -5.38
N ARG A 43 24.13 12.53 -5.89
CA ARG A 43 23.11 11.56 -5.45
C ARG A 43 23.18 11.36 -3.93
N PRO A 44 22.04 11.54 -3.20
CA PRO A 44 22.00 11.25 -1.78
C PRO A 44 22.28 9.77 -1.51
N GLY A 45 22.90 9.47 -0.38
CA GLY A 45 23.10 8.09 0.08
C GLY A 45 21.77 7.37 0.32
N ALA A 46 21.86 6.05 0.44
CA ALA A 46 20.69 5.26 0.83
C ALA A 46 20.14 5.72 2.19
N PRO A 47 18.81 5.73 2.38
CA PRO A 47 18.23 6.13 3.66
C PRO A 47 18.64 5.15 4.76
N VAL A 48 18.99 5.70 5.93
CA VAL A 48 19.38 4.94 7.12
C VAL A 48 18.51 5.41 8.28
N SER A 49 17.39 4.75 8.49
CA SER A 49 16.50 5.01 9.62
C SER A 49 16.68 3.97 10.73
N PRO A 50 16.39 4.32 11.99
CA PRO A 50 16.30 3.33 13.07
C PRO A 50 15.29 2.23 12.76
N ILE A 51 15.62 1.01 13.15
CA ILE A 51 14.73 -0.15 13.02
C ILE A 51 14.08 -0.40 14.38
N GLU A 52 12.75 -0.44 14.38
CA GLU A 52 11.91 -0.72 15.54
C GLU A 52 11.24 -2.10 15.37
N PHE A 53 10.95 -2.76 16.49
CA PHE A 53 10.27 -4.06 16.49
C PHE A 53 8.90 -3.94 17.13
N LEU A 54 7.91 -4.55 16.48
CA LEU A 54 6.56 -4.65 17.04
C LEU A 54 6.53 -5.74 18.11
N GLY A 55 6.01 -5.39 19.28
CA GLY A 55 5.71 -6.35 20.31
C GLY A 55 4.58 -7.32 19.89
N HIS A 56 4.50 -8.46 20.56
CA HIS A 56 3.49 -9.50 20.31
C HIS A 56 2.05 -8.97 20.40
N ASN A 57 1.79 -8.02 21.28
CA ASN A 57 0.48 -7.37 21.45
C ASN A 57 -0.02 -6.63 20.19
N ARG A 58 0.90 -6.17 19.32
CA ARG A 58 0.57 -5.51 18.05
C ARG A 58 0.72 -6.44 16.85
N ALA A 59 1.78 -7.27 16.84
CA ALA A 59 2.04 -8.20 15.75
C ALA A 59 1.12 -9.43 15.75
N GLY A 60 0.64 -9.84 16.93
CA GLY A 60 -0.24 -11.01 17.14
C GLY A 60 0.43 -12.38 16.91
N GLN A 61 1.55 -12.40 16.18
CA GLN A 61 2.34 -13.58 15.90
C GLN A 61 3.82 -13.24 16.03
N THR A 62 4.62 -14.21 16.48
CA THR A 62 6.08 -14.03 16.47
C THR A 62 6.63 -14.10 15.06
N ALA A 63 7.78 -13.49 14.82
CA ALA A 63 8.47 -13.63 13.53
C ALA A 63 8.83 -15.11 13.25
N GLY A 64 9.17 -15.89 14.27
CA GLY A 64 9.41 -17.33 14.14
C GLY A 64 8.20 -18.10 13.60
N ASP A 65 7.01 -17.84 14.14
CA ASP A 65 5.77 -18.49 13.66
C ASP A 65 5.48 -18.13 12.20
N LYS A 66 5.65 -16.86 11.83
CA LYS A 66 5.48 -16.38 10.46
C LYS A 66 6.47 -17.05 9.51
N ILE A 67 7.74 -17.15 9.89
CA ILE A 67 8.78 -17.83 9.10
C ILE A 67 8.43 -19.30 8.90
N ILE A 68 8.03 -20.03 9.94
CA ILE A 68 7.61 -21.43 9.85
C ILE A 68 6.45 -21.59 8.86
N ALA A 69 5.46 -20.70 8.90
CA ALA A 69 4.33 -20.74 7.98
C ALA A 69 4.77 -20.53 6.52
N ILE A 70 5.69 -19.60 6.26
CA ILE A 70 6.25 -19.38 4.92
C ILE A 70 7.07 -20.59 4.46
N GLN A 71 7.90 -21.17 5.33
CA GLN A 71 8.68 -22.39 5.04
C GLN A 71 7.79 -23.59 4.68
N ALA A 72 6.65 -23.72 5.34
CA ALA A 72 5.66 -24.75 4.99
C ALA A 72 5.09 -24.52 3.58
N SER A 73 4.82 -23.26 3.17
CA SER A 73 4.38 -22.94 1.81
C SER A 73 5.46 -23.26 0.77
N LEU A 74 6.74 -22.99 1.07
CA LEU A 74 7.86 -23.35 0.19
C LEU A 74 7.97 -24.85 -0.01
N THR A 75 7.68 -25.64 1.03
CA THR A 75 7.64 -27.11 0.92
C THR A 75 6.53 -27.57 -0.04
N THR A 76 5.36 -26.98 0.04
CA THR A 76 4.23 -27.22 -0.88
C THR A 76 4.59 -26.86 -2.31
N ASP A 77 5.30 -25.77 -2.52
CA ASP A 77 5.74 -25.28 -3.82
C ASP A 77 7.00 -25.99 -4.37
N ARG A 78 7.57 -26.91 -3.57
CA ARG A 78 8.83 -27.61 -3.90
C ARG A 78 9.97 -26.63 -4.18
N ALA A 79 9.99 -25.53 -3.44
CA ALA A 79 11.05 -24.52 -3.46
C ALA A 79 12.06 -24.81 -2.34
N ASP A 80 13.34 -24.64 -2.61
CA ASP A 80 14.40 -24.73 -1.61
C ASP A 80 14.57 -23.40 -0.86
N ALA A 81 14.23 -22.28 -1.52
CA ALA A 81 14.24 -20.95 -0.95
C ALA A 81 13.27 -20.01 -1.69
N ALA A 82 12.91 -18.90 -1.06
CA ALA A 82 12.29 -17.73 -1.71
C ALA A 82 13.16 -16.50 -1.53
N VAL A 83 13.19 -15.63 -2.56
CA VAL A 83 13.79 -14.30 -2.47
C VAL A 83 12.67 -13.27 -2.29
N LEU A 84 12.66 -12.60 -1.15
CA LEU A 84 11.74 -11.52 -0.85
C LEU A 84 12.38 -10.18 -1.22
N THR A 85 11.67 -9.40 -2.00
CA THR A 85 12.14 -8.10 -2.52
C THR A 85 11.24 -6.94 -2.13
N LEU A 86 10.04 -7.22 -1.62
CA LEU A 86 9.11 -6.22 -1.13
C LEU A 86 9.44 -5.85 0.33
N PRO A 87 9.76 -4.58 0.61
CA PRO A 87 10.04 -4.12 1.96
C PRO A 87 8.92 -4.43 2.96
N GLU A 88 7.66 -4.27 2.54
CA GLU A 88 6.51 -4.60 3.40
C GLU A 88 6.43 -6.08 3.78
N SER A 89 6.78 -6.99 2.86
CA SER A 89 6.81 -8.43 3.13
C SER A 89 7.87 -8.77 4.18
N ILE A 90 9.05 -8.19 4.03
CA ILE A 90 10.18 -8.38 4.95
C ILE A 90 9.85 -7.79 6.32
N CYS A 91 9.32 -6.55 6.35
CA CYS A 91 8.93 -5.87 7.59
C CYS A 91 7.83 -6.64 8.35
N TRP A 92 6.82 -7.15 7.63
CA TRP A 92 5.77 -7.96 8.25
C TRP A 92 6.30 -9.30 8.77
N LEU A 93 7.12 -10.00 7.98
CA LEU A 93 7.67 -11.30 8.33
C LEU A 93 8.52 -11.26 9.61
N LEU A 94 9.36 -10.22 9.74
CA LEU A 94 10.29 -10.06 10.84
C LEU A 94 9.76 -9.16 11.97
N ASN A 95 8.50 -8.72 11.91
CA ASN A 95 7.88 -7.79 12.86
C ASN A 95 8.68 -6.49 13.07
N MET A 96 9.35 -6.01 12.04
CA MET A 96 10.15 -4.79 12.11
C MET A 96 9.51 -3.64 11.34
N ARG A 97 9.81 -2.42 11.76
CA ARG A 97 9.40 -1.16 11.11
C ARG A 97 10.60 -0.22 11.04
N GLY A 98 10.59 0.66 10.07
CA GLY A 98 11.59 1.72 9.90
C GLY A 98 10.96 2.92 9.21
N ARG A 99 11.78 3.87 8.79
CA ARG A 99 11.33 5.10 8.12
C ARG A 99 12.21 5.43 6.92
N ASP A 100 12.62 4.40 6.18
CA ASP A 100 13.44 4.58 4.99
C ASP A 100 12.66 5.19 3.82
N VAL A 101 11.35 5.03 3.83
CA VAL A 101 10.44 5.58 2.83
C VAL A 101 9.51 6.59 3.51
N PRO A 102 9.35 7.82 2.98
CA PRO A 102 8.41 8.79 3.54
C PRO A 102 7.00 8.19 3.67
N ASN A 103 6.30 8.54 4.73
CA ASN A 103 4.92 8.13 5.02
C ASN A 103 4.71 6.62 5.20
N THR A 104 5.77 5.80 5.06
CA THR A 104 5.65 4.35 5.01
C THR A 104 6.65 3.71 5.98
N PRO A 105 6.21 2.90 6.96
CA PRO A 105 7.09 2.38 8.00
C PRO A 105 7.93 1.19 7.53
N PHE A 106 8.66 1.35 6.44
CA PHE A 106 9.47 0.32 5.81
C PHE A 106 10.96 0.42 6.16
N VAL A 107 11.59 -0.75 6.20
CA VAL A 107 13.04 -0.96 6.15
C VAL A 107 13.38 -1.48 4.77
N LEU A 108 14.20 -0.75 4.01
CA LEU A 108 14.67 -1.19 2.71
C LEU A 108 15.75 -2.26 2.85
N GLY A 109 15.57 -3.36 2.16
CA GLY A 109 16.46 -4.51 2.14
C GLY A 109 15.90 -5.66 1.33
N PHE A 110 16.61 -6.78 1.33
CA PHE A 110 16.21 -8.03 0.69
C PHE A 110 16.23 -9.16 1.73
N ALA A 111 15.53 -10.25 1.46
CA ALA A 111 15.68 -11.44 2.29
C ALA A 111 15.66 -12.72 1.44
N ILE A 112 16.48 -13.69 1.84
CA ILE A 112 16.41 -15.05 1.33
C ILE A 112 15.86 -15.92 2.45
N VAL A 113 14.69 -16.51 2.22
CA VAL A 113 14.01 -17.41 3.17
C VAL A 113 14.23 -18.85 2.70
N PRO A 114 15.11 -19.63 3.34
CA PRO A 114 15.29 -21.04 3.01
C PRO A 114 14.09 -21.87 3.47
N ARG A 115 13.84 -23.01 2.83
CA ARG A 115 12.82 -23.97 3.24
C ARG A 115 13.01 -24.48 4.66
N THR A 116 14.24 -24.51 5.16
CA THR A 116 14.60 -24.89 6.53
C THR A 116 15.76 -24.03 7.02
N GLY A 117 15.77 -23.70 8.32
CA GLY A 117 16.78 -22.84 8.94
C GLY A 117 16.36 -21.37 8.96
N GLN A 118 17.29 -20.51 9.36
CA GLN A 118 17.02 -19.07 9.49
C GLN A 118 17.05 -18.36 8.13
N PRO A 119 16.15 -17.39 7.87
CA PRO A 119 16.29 -16.45 6.77
C PRO A 119 17.57 -15.62 6.90
N THR A 120 18.07 -15.12 5.76
CA THR A 120 19.12 -14.10 5.73
C THR A 120 18.50 -12.77 5.28
N LEU A 121 18.65 -11.77 6.13
CA LEU A 121 18.23 -10.37 5.86
C LEU A 121 19.44 -9.58 5.37
N TYR A 122 19.34 -8.99 4.18
CA TYR A 122 20.36 -8.18 3.54
C TYR A 122 20.04 -6.70 3.69
N LEU A 123 20.88 -5.98 4.40
CA LEU A 123 20.70 -4.54 4.69
C LEU A 123 21.95 -3.75 4.30
N ASP A 124 21.78 -2.45 4.14
CA ASP A 124 22.88 -1.52 4.11
C ASP A 124 23.69 -1.64 5.43
N PRO A 125 25.03 -1.76 5.37
CA PRO A 125 25.88 -1.89 6.58
C PRO A 125 25.62 -0.83 7.64
N ALA A 126 25.26 0.39 7.26
CA ALA A 126 24.98 1.49 8.18
C ALA A 126 23.73 1.23 9.09
N LYS A 127 22.84 0.31 8.69
CA LYS A 127 21.68 -0.11 9.49
C LYS A 127 21.99 -1.23 10.47
N ILE A 128 23.14 -1.91 10.30
CA ILE A 128 23.47 -3.13 11.04
C ILE A 128 24.10 -2.77 12.38
N THR A 129 23.27 -2.68 13.42
CA THR A 129 23.68 -2.39 14.79
C THR A 129 23.76 -3.65 15.64
N ASP A 130 24.47 -3.60 16.79
CA ASP A 130 24.50 -4.70 17.75
C ASP A 130 23.10 -4.98 18.35
N ALA A 131 22.29 -3.94 18.53
CA ALA A 131 20.91 -4.07 18.98
C ALA A 131 20.06 -4.88 17.97
N LEU A 132 20.20 -4.58 16.66
CA LEU A 132 19.52 -5.31 15.60
C LEU A 132 19.98 -6.78 15.55
N ARG A 133 21.31 -7.02 15.63
CA ARG A 133 21.86 -8.38 15.68
C ARG A 133 21.34 -9.17 16.89
N SER A 134 21.24 -8.50 18.03
CA SER A 134 20.71 -9.12 19.25
C SER A 134 19.23 -9.46 19.12
N ALA A 135 18.42 -8.55 18.56
CA ALA A 135 16.98 -8.73 18.39
C ALA A 135 16.63 -9.86 17.41
N LEU A 136 17.43 -10.06 16.36
CA LEU A 136 17.19 -11.06 15.33
C LEU A 136 18.00 -12.35 15.50
N ARG A 137 18.82 -12.49 16.56
CA ARG A 137 19.77 -13.60 16.76
C ARG A 137 19.15 -14.99 16.54
N ASP A 138 17.95 -15.22 17.07
CA ASP A 138 17.27 -16.51 17.00
C ASP A 138 16.26 -16.58 15.84
N VAL A 139 16.11 -15.52 15.06
CA VAL A 139 15.07 -15.36 14.04
C VAL A 139 15.64 -15.31 12.63
N ALA A 140 16.69 -14.51 12.40
CA ALA A 140 17.29 -14.31 11.09
C ALA A 140 18.78 -13.99 11.19
N GLN A 141 19.54 -14.40 10.19
CA GLN A 141 20.90 -13.94 9.97
C GLN A 141 20.86 -12.55 9.31
N ILE A 142 21.87 -11.71 9.55
CA ILE A 142 21.98 -10.39 8.95
C ILE A 142 23.28 -10.34 8.14
N ALA A 143 23.15 -9.92 6.89
CA ALA A 143 24.27 -9.79 5.94
C ALA A 143 24.31 -8.38 5.33
N ASP A 144 25.47 -8.00 4.84
CA ASP A 144 25.63 -6.81 4.01
C ASP A 144 24.90 -7.00 2.67
N SER A 145 24.11 -6.00 2.25
CA SER A 145 23.39 -6.03 0.98
C SER A 145 24.32 -6.26 -0.23
N ALA A 146 25.58 -5.88 -0.15
CA ALA A 146 26.57 -6.13 -1.18
C ALA A 146 26.86 -7.63 -1.43
N THR A 147 26.56 -8.50 -0.44
CA THR A 147 26.79 -9.96 -0.58
C THR A 147 25.62 -10.68 -1.26
N LEU A 148 24.47 -10.04 -1.42
CA LEU A 148 23.26 -10.65 -1.99
C LEU A 148 23.52 -11.39 -3.32
N THR A 149 24.21 -10.71 -4.26
CA THR A 149 24.47 -11.28 -5.59
C THR A 149 25.33 -12.56 -5.51
N ALA A 150 26.31 -12.59 -4.61
CA ALA A 150 27.13 -13.77 -4.40
C ALA A 150 26.32 -14.94 -3.81
N ASP A 151 25.45 -14.67 -2.86
CA ASP A 151 24.62 -15.69 -2.23
C ASP A 151 23.54 -16.22 -3.20
N LEU A 152 22.98 -15.38 -4.06
CA LEU A 152 22.11 -15.80 -5.16
C LEU A 152 22.87 -16.73 -6.14
N ALA A 153 24.09 -16.38 -6.51
CA ALA A 153 24.92 -17.22 -7.37
C ALA A 153 25.26 -18.56 -6.71
N ALA A 154 25.51 -18.56 -5.39
CA ALA A 154 25.75 -19.81 -4.64
C ALA A 154 24.52 -20.72 -4.61
N LEU A 155 23.30 -20.18 -4.47
CA LEU A 155 22.06 -20.96 -4.61
C LEU A 155 21.96 -21.59 -6.01
N GLY A 156 22.29 -20.83 -7.05
CA GLY A 156 22.30 -21.31 -8.43
C GLY A 156 23.31 -22.45 -8.63
N ALA A 157 24.57 -22.23 -8.21
CA ALA A 157 25.64 -23.23 -8.30
C ALA A 157 25.31 -24.53 -7.58
N ALA A 158 24.50 -24.45 -6.50
CA ALA A 158 23.99 -25.62 -5.79
C ALA A 158 22.73 -26.24 -6.43
N GLY A 159 22.30 -25.78 -7.60
CA GLY A 159 21.14 -26.29 -8.34
C GLY A 159 19.81 -26.14 -7.58
N LYS A 160 19.69 -25.14 -6.72
CA LYS A 160 18.51 -24.95 -5.88
C LYS A 160 17.29 -24.50 -6.69
N ALA A 161 16.10 -24.91 -6.22
CA ALA A 161 14.83 -24.40 -6.69
C ALA A 161 14.47 -23.14 -5.90
N VAL A 162 14.46 -21.99 -6.57
CA VAL A 162 14.27 -20.69 -5.91
C VAL A 162 13.00 -20.02 -6.39
N LEU A 163 12.11 -19.70 -5.46
CA LEU A 163 10.89 -18.94 -5.71
C LEU A 163 11.20 -17.44 -5.78
N ILE A 164 10.76 -16.82 -6.87
CA ILE A 164 10.78 -15.37 -7.06
C ILE A 164 9.40 -14.91 -7.56
N ASP A 165 9.00 -13.71 -7.17
CA ASP A 165 7.80 -13.09 -7.73
C ASP A 165 8.17 -12.28 -8.99
N PRO A 166 7.73 -12.72 -10.19
CA PRO A 166 8.08 -12.05 -11.44
C PRO A 166 7.45 -10.65 -11.60
N ALA A 167 6.52 -10.28 -10.73
CA ALA A 167 5.87 -8.96 -10.73
C ALA A 167 6.59 -7.93 -9.83
N THR A 168 7.47 -8.38 -8.92
CA THR A 168 8.07 -7.50 -7.90
C THR A 168 9.58 -7.65 -7.75
N ALA A 169 10.13 -8.84 -8.07
CA ALA A 169 11.57 -9.06 -8.00
C ALA A 169 12.31 -8.34 -9.14
N PRO A 170 13.46 -7.70 -8.90
CA PRO A 170 14.32 -7.21 -9.98
C PRO A 170 14.74 -8.31 -10.95
N ALA A 171 14.76 -8.02 -12.24
CA ALA A 171 15.22 -8.94 -13.28
C ALA A 171 16.69 -9.38 -13.07
N ALA A 172 17.50 -8.53 -12.45
CA ALA A 172 18.87 -8.85 -12.05
C ALA A 172 18.94 -10.10 -11.15
N ILE A 173 18.01 -10.26 -10.22
CA ILE A 173 17.94 -11.42 -9.30
C ILE A 173 17.63 -12.69 -10.08
N ALA A 174 16.60 -12.65 -10.94
CA ALA A 174 16.24 -13.78 -11.78
C ALA A 174 17.39 -14.21 -12.71
N THR A 175 18.05 -13.21 -13.32
CA THR A 175 19.19 -13.43 -14.22
C THR A 175 20.36 -14.06 -13.49
N THR A 176 20.74 -13.53 -12.31
CA THR A 176 21.84 -14.07 -11.51
C THR A 176 21.58 -15.52 -11.11
N LEU A 177 20.40 -15.82 -10.59
CA LEU A 177 19.99 -17.17 -10.21
C LEU A 177 20.03 -18.13 -11.41
N GLY A 178 19.41 -17.74 -12.52
CA GLY A 178 19.31 -18.60 -13.73
C GLY A 178 20.67 -18.86 -14.38
N GLN A 179 21.51 -17.83 -14.52
CA GLN A 179 22.87 -17.97 -15.08
C GLN A 179 23.77 -18.84 -14.20
N ALA A 180 23.57 -18.83 -12.89
CA ALA A 180 24.29 -19.69 -11.96
C ALA A 180 23.74 -21.13 -11.90
N GLY A 181 22.61 -21.45 -12.53
CA GLY A 181 22.04 -22.80 -12.62
C GLY A 181 20.88 -23.10 -11.67
N ALA A 182 20.28 -22.09 -11.03
CA ALA A 182 19.07 -22.27 -10.23
C ALA A 182 17.86 -22.65 -11.10
N ARG A 183 16.97 -23.47 -10.57
CA ARG A 183 15.63 -23.68 -11.12
C ARG A 183 14.69 -22.61 -10.58
N LEU A 184 14.29 -21.67 -11.39
CA LEU A 184 13.36 -20.62 -10.97
C LEU A 184 11.93 -21.17 -10.85
N ILE A 185 11.26 -20.77 -9.76
CA ILE A 185 9.83 -20.99 -9.53
C ILE A 185 9.20 -19.61 -9.51
N GLU A 186 8.57 -19.23 -10.62
CA GLU A 186 7.88 -17.96 -10.74
C GLU A 186 6.49 -18.05 -10.11
N LYS A 187 6.34 -17.46 -8.93
CA LYS A 187 5.10 -17.39 -8.18
C LYS A 187 5.08 -16.08 -7.39
N ARG A 188 3.88 -15.65 -7.01
CA ARG A 188 3.66 -14.53 -6.09
C ARG A 188 4.48 -14.69 -4.81
N ASP A 189 5.02 -13.59 -4.29
CA ASP A 189 5.66 -13.53 -2.96
C ASP A 189 4.79 -14.25 -1.92
N PRO A 190 5.32 -15.28 -1.25
CA PRO A 190 4.54 -16.13 -0.33
C PRO A 190 4.04 -15.38 0.92
N VAL A 191 4.55 -14.18 1.19
CA VAL A 191 4.16 -13.35 2.35
C VAL A 191 2.92 -12.52 2.06
N LEU A 192 2.64 -12.16 0.80
CA LEU A 192 1.58 -11.21 0.45
C LEU A 192 0.19 -11.62 0.95
N LEU A 193 -0.23 -12.85 0.75
CA LEU A 193 -1.56 -13.31 1.19
C LEU A 193 -1.66 -13.44 2.72
N PRO A 194 -0.70 -14.08 3.43
CA PRO A 194 -0.70 -14.08 4.89
C PRO A 194 -0.72 -12.69 5.51
N LYS A 195 0.06 -11.74 4.96
CA LYS A 195 0.10 -10.35 5.40
C LYS A 195 -1.22 -9.62 5.15
N ALA A 196 -1.88 -9.86 4.03
CA ALA A 196 -3.16 -9.25 3.69
C ALA A 196 -4.31 -9.70 4.63
N ARG A 197 -4.21 -10.89 5.24
CA ARG A 197 -5.15 -11.41 6.24
C ARG A 197 -4.70 -11.01 7.64
N LYS A 198 -5.19 -9.86 8.11
CA LYS A 198 -4.85 -9.35 9.45
C LYS A 198 -5.38 -10.30 10.53
N ASN A 199 -4.50 -10.63 11.48
CA ASN A 199 -4.88 -11.38 12.67
C ASN A 199 -5.64 -10.50 13.66
N GLN A 200 -6.11 -11.09 14.76
CA GLN A 200 -6.95 -10.36 15.73
C GLN A 200 -6.23 -9.16 16.38
N ALA A 201 -4.92 -9.26 16.63
CA ALA A 201 -4.17 -8.16 17.22
C ALA A 201 -3.97 -7.01 16.21
N GLU A 202 -3.66 -7.34 14.96
CA GLU A 202 -3.56 -6.36 13.88
C GLU A 202 -4.91 -5.67 13.63
N LEU A 203 -6.03 -6.40 13.62
CA LEU A 203 -7.39 -5.84 13.49
C LEU A 203 -7.76 -4.97 14.69
N ALA A 204 -7.41 -5.37 15.91
CA ALA A 204 -7.63 -4.55 17.10
C ALA A 204 -6.85 -3.23 17.01
N GLY A 205 -5.58 -3.29 16.57
CA GLY A 205 -4.77 -2.12 16.33
C GLY A 205 -5.34 -1.21 15.24
N MET A 206 -5.83 -1.77 14.12
CA MET A 206 -6.48 -0.98 13.07
C MET A 206 -7.73 -0.25 13.59
N ARG A 207 -8.57 -0.90 14.41
CA ARG A 207 -9.74 -0.24 15.02
C ARG A 207 -9.34 0.85 16.01
N GLU A 208 -8.29 0.62 16.81
CA GLU A 208 -7.71 1.64 17.71
C GLU A 208 -7.24 2.86 16.90
N ALA A 209 -6.44 2.66 15.85
CA ALA A 209 -5.95 3.74 14.99
C ALA A 209 -7.11 4.56 14.40
N HIS A 210 -8.19 3.90 13.93
CA HIS A 210 -9.36 4.59 13.37
C HIS A 210 -10.20 5.30 14.44
N THR A 211 -10.17 4.86 15.68
CA THR A 211 -10.79 5.58 16.80
C THR A 211 -10.04 6.88 17.09
N LEU A 212 -8.71 6.82 17.14
CA LEU A 212 -7.85 7.98 17.36
C LEU A 212 -7.94 8.97 16.20
N ASP A 213 -7.85 8.47 14.97
CA ASP A 213 -8.01 9.29 13.76
C ASP A 213 -9.40 9.93 13.67
N GLY A 214 -10.44 9.19 14.05
CA GLY A 214 -11.82 9.69 14.11
C GLY A 214 -11.98 10.90 15.04
N VAL A 215 -11.27 10.93 16.16
CA VAL A 215 -11.22 12.10 17.06
C VAL A 215 -10.56 13.30 16.36
N ALA A 216 -9.42 13.08 15.68
CA ALA A 216 -8.73 14.14 14.96
C ALA A 216 -9.59 14.69 13.81
N LEU A 217 -10.24 13.80 13.05
CA LEU A 217 -11.17 14.18 11.99
C LEU A 217 -12.40 14.94 12.51
N ALA A 218 -12.98 14.53 13.63
CA ALA A 218 -14.12 15.25 14.24
C ALA A 218 -13.73 16.68 14.64
N LYS A 219 -12.56 16.88 15.24
CA LYS A 219 -12.01 18.20 15.55
C LYS A 219 -11.77 19.02 14.28
N PHE A 220 -11.18 18.41 13.27
CA PHE A 220 -10.92 19.05 11.99
C PHE A 220 -12.21 19.50 11.30
N LEU A 221 -13.23 18.65 11.22
CA LEU A 221 -14.51 18.98 10.59
C LEU A 221 -15.21 20.13 11.32
N ALA A 222 -15.22 20.11 12.66
CA ALA A 222 -15.76 21.21 13.46
C ALA A 222 -14.97 22.52 13.23
N TRP A 223 -13.64 22.45 13.15
CA TRP A 223 -12.81 23.61 12.83
C TRP A 223 -13.09 24.11 11.39
N PHE A 224 -13.21 23.21 10.42
CA PHE A 224 -13.52 23.56 9.04
C PHE A 224 -14.86 24.28 8.93
N ASP A 225 -15.92 23.74 9.51
CA ASP A 225 -17.27 24.34 9.49
C ASP A 225 -17.30 25.74 10.09
N ASN A 226 -16.52 25.98 11.12
CA ASN A 226 -16.43 27.30 11.75
C ASN A 226 -15.56 28.29 10.98
N THR A 227 -14.54 27.83 10.25
CA THR A 227 -13.52 28.70 9.67
C THR A 227 -13.76 28.95 8.15
N ALA A 228 -14.25 27.95 7.43
CA ALA A 228 -14.44 28.01 5.98
C ALA A 228 -15.38 29.13 5.53
N PRO A 229 -16.48 29.48 6.24
CA PRO A 229 -17.34 30.61 5.87
C PRO A 229 -16.63 31.96 5.82
N GLY A 230 -15.50 32.10 6.54
CA GLY A 230 -14.66 33.32 6.51
C GLY A 230 -13.92 33.55 5.19
N GLY A 231 -13.88 32.57 4.28
CA GLY A 231 -13.28 32.66 2.94
C GLY A 231 -11.76 32.90 2.94
N THR A 232 -11.07 32.55 4.05
CA THR A 232 -9.62 32.77 4.20
C THR A 232 -8.78 31.51 4.06
N LEU A 233 -9.42 30.32 4.10
CA LEU A 233 -8.71 29.03 4.03
C LEU A 233 -8.07 28.82 2.67
N THR A 234 -6.86 28.28 2.69
CA THR A 234 -6.16 27.73 1.53
C THR A 234 -6.03 26.22 1.65
N GLU A 235 -5.70 25.55 0.56
CA GLU A 235 -5.50 24.10 0.53
C GLU A 235 -4.40 23.67 1.52
N ILE A 236 -3.27 24.40 1.59
CA ILE A 236 -2.18 24.12 2.54
C ILE A 236 -2.63 24.39 3.99
N ALA A 237 -3.41 25.44 4.25
CA ALA A 237 -3.92 25.70 5.60
C ALA A 237 -4.80 24.56 6.11
N ILE A 238 -5.58 23.93 5.22
CA ILE A 238 -6.43 22.78 5.52
C ILE A 238 -5.58 21.56 5.85
N VAL A 239 -4.54 21.25 5.05
CA VAL A 239 -3.58 20.17 5.35
C VAL A 239 -2.94 20.39 6.72
N THR A 240 -2.41 21.60 6.95
CA THR A 240 -1.71 21.94 8.20
C THR A 240 -2.60 21.77 9.43
N ALA A 241 -3.87 22.19 9.34
CA ALA A 241 -4.82 22.06 10.45
C ALA A 241 -5.13 20.58 10.75
N LEU A 242 -5.40 19.77 9.72
CA LEU A 242 -5.71 18.35 9.90
C LEU A 242 -4.53 17.59 10.51
N GLU A 243 -3.31 17.81 9.99
CA GLU A 243 -2.11 17.19 10.55
C GLU A 243 -1.83 17.65 11.99
N ALA A 244 -2.13 18.91 12.34
CA ALA A 244 -2.00 19.40 13.71
C ALA A 244 -2.93 18.65 14.67
N PHE A 245 -4.20 18.42 14.30
CA PHE A 245 -5.12 17.64 15.11
C PHE A 245 -4.68 16.17 15.27
N ARG A 246 -4.11 15.55 14.24
CA ARG A 246 -3.56 14.20 14.32
C ARG A 246 -2.36 14.10 15.25
N ARG A 247 -1.49 15.12 15.23
CA ARG A 247 -0.28 15.17 16.08
C ARG A 247 -0.55 15.47 17.56
N GLU A 248 -1.80 15.78 17.94
CA GLU A 248 -2.18 15.82 19.35
C GLU A 248 -2.13 14.42 19.99
N GLU A 249 -2.17 13.37 19.19
CA GLU A 249 -2.07 11.97 19.61
C GLU A 249 -0.61 11.49 19.46
N GLU A 250 0.03 11.14 20.59
CA GLU A 250 1.46 10.75 20.62
C GLU A 250 1.76 9.50 19.80
N SER A 251 0.79 8.60 19.61
CA SER A 251 0.95 7.40 18.80
C SER A 251 0.88 7.67 17.30
N CYS A 252 0.49 8.86 16.86
CA CYS A 252 0.55 9.32 15.48
C CYS A 252 1.99 9.70 15.11
N VAL A 253 2.65 8.84 14.36
CA VAL A 253 4.09 8.98 14.08
C VAL A 253 4.40 9.61 12.72
N ASP A 254 3.45 9.55 11.77
CA ASP A 254 3.61 10.14 10.42
C ASP A 254 2.24 10.26 9.72
N ALA A 255 2.17 10.94 8.57
CA ALA A 255 1.10 10.74 7.61
C ALA A 255 1.25 9.35 6.95
N SER A 256 0.16 8.75 6.44
CA SER A 256 0.24 7.51 5.66
C SER A 256 0.51 7.77 4.17
N PHE A 257 0.26 9.00 3.73
CA PHE A 257 0.60 9.57 2.42
C PHE A 257 0.49 11.09 2.47
N ASP A 258 1.02 11.79 1.47
CA ASP A 258 0.87 13.25 1.35
C ASP A 258 -0.62 13.60 1.19
N THR A 259 -1.17 14.36 2.13
CA THR A 259 -2.59 14.73 2.12
C THR A 259 -3.00 15.41 0.82
N ILE A 260 -4.03 14.89 0.17
CA ILE A 260 -4.69 15.50 -0.98
C ILE A 260 -5.70 16.53 -0.46
N SER A 261 -5.51 17.79 -0.82
CA SER A 261 -6.35 18.91 -0.40
C SER A 261 -6.68 19.73 -1.65
N GLY A 262 -7.84 19.44 -2.25
CA GLY A 262 -8.23 20.01 -3.56
C GLY A 262 -9.50 20.85 -3.49
N ALA A 263 -9.35 22.19 -3.61
CA ALA A 263 -10.45 23.13 -3.65
C ALA A 263 -10.98 23.30 -5.09
N GLY A 264 -12.28 23.17 -5.29
CA GLY A 264 -12.92 23.35 -6.61
C GLY A 264 -12.23 22.56 -7.71
N PRO A 265 -11.67 23.19 -8.76
CA PRO A 265 -11.02 22.51 -9.88
C PRO A 265 -9.89 21.55 -9.51
N ASN A 266 -9.13 21.84 -8.45
CA ASN A 266 -8.04 21.00 -8.00
C ASN A 266 -8.56 19.67 -7.43
N GLY A 267 -9.76 19.64 -6.83
CA GLY A 267 -10.41 18.41 -6.40
C GLY A 267 -10.76 17.45 -7.55
N ALA A 268 -10.79 17.93 -8.80
CA ALA A 268 -10.99 17.08 -9.98
C ALA A 268 -9.75 16.28 -10.38
N ILE A 269 -8.59 16.57 -9.81
CA ILE A 269 -7.34 15.83 -10.03
C ILE A 269 -7.25 14.75 -8.96
N VAL A 270 -7.39 13.49 -9.35
CA VAL A 270 -7.55 12.35 -8.42
C VAL A 270 -6.44 12.29 -7.36
N HIS A 271 -5.18 12.43 -7.79
CA HIS A 271 -4.00 12.46 -6.92
C HIS A 271 -3.37 13.85 -6.90
N TYR A 272 -4.20 14.88 -6.60
CA TYR A 272 -3.73 16.24 -6.52
C TYR A 272 -2.74 16.40 -5.36
N ARG A 273 -1.61 17.01 -5.64
CA ARG A 273 -0.62 17.38 -4.63
C ARG A 273 -0.51 18.89 -4.56
N VAL A 274 -0.98 19.48 -3.49
CA VAL A 274 -0.84 20.91 -3.26
C VAL A 274 0.63 21.27 -3.01
N THR A 275 1.07 22.37 -3.58
CA THR A 275 2.40 22.96 -3.40
C THR A 275 2.26 24.45 -3.12
N THR A 276 3.31 25.10 -2.62
CA THR A 276 3.33 26.55 -2.41
C THR A 276 3.07 27.36 -3.71
N LYS A 277 3.25 26.73 -4.89
CA LYS A 277 2.98 27.36 -6.19
C LYS A 277 1.54 27.15 -6.65
N THR A 278 0.88 26.09 -6.19
CA THR A 278 -0.47 25.71 -6.62
C THR A 278 -1.53 25.98 -5.54
N ASP A 279 -1.10 26.32 -4.32
CA ASP A 279 -1.98 26.62 -3.19
C ASP A 279 -3.00 27.72 -3.56
N ARG A 280 -4.26 27.38 -3.45
CA ARG A 280 -5.34 28.32 -3.74
C ARG A 280 -6.30 28.47 -2.56
N ARG A 281 -7.00 29.60 -2.53
CA ARG A 281 -8.09 29.81 -1.58
C ARG A 281 -9.30 28.98 -1.95
N LEU A 282 -9.98 28.51 -0.94
CA LEU A 282 -11.29 27.90 -1.03
C LEU A 282 -12.35 29.00 -1.10
N ASN A 283 -13.05 29.11 -2.22
CA ASN A 283 -14.08 30.14 -2.42
C ASN A 283 -15.45 29.67 -1.89
N PRO A 284 -16.32 30.59 -1.45
CA PRO A 284 -17.69 30.25 -1.07
C PRO A 284 -18.44 29.50 -2.18
N GLY A 285 -19.11 28.41 -1.81
CA GLY A 285 -19.86 27.57 -2.77
C GLY A 285 -19.03 26.51 -3.51
N GLU A 286 -17.71 26.50 -3.35
CA GLU A 286 -16.87 25.41 -3.87
C GLU A 286 -16.95 24.15 -3.00
N LEU A 287 -16.73 23.01 -3.63
CA LEU A 287 -16.45 21.77 -2.92
C LEU A 287 -14.97 21.67 -2.60
N MET A 288 -14.66 21.13 -1.43
CA MET A 288 -13.34 20.82 -0.95
C MET A 288 -13.20 19.30 -0.79
N LEU A 289 -12.31 18.69 -1.55
CA LEU A 289 -11.96 17.29 -1.39
C LEU A 289 -10.71 17.21 -0.50
N VAL A 290 -10.82 16.48 0.62
CA VAL A 290 -9.71 16.20 1.53
C VAL A 290 -9.58 14.69 1.65
N ASP A 291 -8.45 14.18 1.17
CA ASP A 291 -8.07 12.76 1.26
C ASP A 291 -6.76 12.66 2.04
N SER A 292 -6.77 11.89 3.10
CA SER A 292 -5.71 11.91 4.09
C SER A 292 -5.68 10.65 4.95
N GLY A 293 -4.51 10.36 5.47
CA GLY A 293 -4.35 9.26 6.41
C GLY A 293 -3.15 9.45 7.31
N ALA A 294 -3.02 8.63 8.33
CA ALA A 294 -1.91 8.67 9.27
C ALA A 294 -1.37 7.29 9.60
N GLN A 295 -0.11 7.25 9.98
CA GLN A 295 0.55 6.11 10.59
C GLN A 295 0.48 6.25 12.11
N TYR A 296 -0.37 5.44 12.73
CA TYR A 296 -0.37 5.23 14.17
C TYR A 296 0.47 3.99 14.50
N LEU A 297 1.08 3.96 15.66
CA LEU A 297 1.82 2.75 16.10
C LEU A 297 0.94 1.49 16.15
N SER A 298 -0.37 1.63 16.15
CA SER A 298 -1.36 0.55 16.14
C SER A 298 -1.90 0.20 14.75
N GLY A 299 -1.82 1.11 13.77
CA GLY A 299 -2.39 0.87 12.44
C GLY A 299 -2.20 2.04 11.48
N THR A 300 -2.64 1.84 10.26
CA THR A 300 -2.62 2.82 9.16
C THR A 300 -4.04 3.27 8.87
N THR A 301 -4.30 4.57 8.73
CA THR A 301 -5.61 5.11 8.36
C THR A 301 -5.59 5.73 6.98
N ASP A 302 -6.77 5.75 6.37
CA ASP A 302 -7.05 6.32 5.06
C ASP A 302 -8.51 6.77 5.02
N ILE A 303 -8.76 8.02 4.64
CA ILE A 303 -10.11 8.60 4.64
C ILE A 303 -10.21 9.77 3.69
N THR A 304 -11.26 9.78 2.88
CA THR A 304 -11.63 10.95 2.09
C THR A 304 -12.98 11.50 2.52
N ARG A 305 -13.06 12.84 2.62
CA ARG A 305 -14.32 13.59 2.74
C ARG A 305 -14.39 14.70 1.70
N THR A 306 -15.59 14.91 1.16
CA THR A 306 -15.90 16.03 0.29
C THR A 306 -16.78 17.01 1.06
N LEU A 307 -16.26 18.20 1.32
CA LEU A 307 -16.87 19.25 2.16
C LEU A 307 -17.40 20.38 1.29
N SER A 308 -18.43 21.07 1.76
CA SER A 308 -19.01 22.23 1.06
C SER A 308 -18.85 23.48 1.88
N THR A 309 -18.45 24.58 1.24
CA THR A 309 -18.33 25.91 1.89
C THR A 309 -19.60 26.74 1.83
N GLY A 310 -20.71 26.14 1.41
CA GLY A 310 -22.00 26.82 1.26
C GLY A 310 -23.03 25.93 0.59
N ALA A 311 -24.02 26.52 -0.04
CA ALA A 311 -25.05 25.78 -0.73
C ALA A 311 -24.52 25.07 -1.96
N ALA A 312 -24.45 23.75 -1.95
CA ALA A 312 -24.09 22.95 -3.11
C ALA A 312 -25.14 23.06 -4.22
N THR A 313 -24.69 23.09 -5.47
CA THR A 313 -25.59 23.09 -6.64
C THR A 313 -26.39 21.80 -6.74
N PRO A 314 -27.53 21.77 -7.46
CA PRO A 314 -28.28 20.54 -7.71
C PRO A 314 -27.44 19.44 -8.33
N GLN A 315 -26.53 19.74 -9.24
CA GLN A 315 -25.63 18.78 -9.86
C GLN A 315 -24.63 18.21 -8.85
N GLN A 316 -24.00 19.05 -8.03
CA GLN A 316 -23.08 18.59 -6.98
C GLN A 316 -23.77 17.63 -5.99
N ARG A 317 -25.01 17.96 -5.57
CA ARG A 317 -25.80 17.08 -4.70
C ARG A 317 -26.16 15.77 -5.36
N ASP A 318 -26.54 15.76 -6.63
CA ASP A 318 -26.80 14.53 -7.39
C ASP A 318 -25.55 13.64 -7.46
N ARG A 319 -24.41 14.21 -7.86
CA ARG A 319 -23.15 13.46 -7.97
C ARG A 319 -22.66 12.92 -6.62
N PHE A 320 -22.71 13.74 -5.59
CA PHE A 320 -22.39 13.32 -4.22
C PHE A 320 -23.28 12.15 -3.78
N THR A 321 -24.59 12.25 -4.01
CA THR A 321 -25.55 11.20 -3.64
C THR A 321 -25.26 9.89 -4.38
N ARG A 322 -24.88 9.93 -5.67
CA ARG A 322 -24.54 8.72 -6.44
C ARG A 322 -23.26 8.06 -5.94
N VAL A 323 -22.23 8.87 -5.64
CA VAL A 323 -20.97 8.37 -5.04
C VAL A 323 -21.26 7.75 -3.66
N LEU A 324 -22.03 8.44 -2.81
CA LEU A 324 -22.41 7.93 -1.48
C LEU A 324 -23.20 6.62 -1.56
N LYS A 325 -24.14 6.51 -2.50
CA LYS A 325 -24.88 5.25 -2.74
C LYS A 325 -23.92 4.11 -3.12
N GLY A 326 -22.91 4.39 -3.94
CA GLY A 326 -21.90 3.42 -4.32
C GLY A 326 -21.07 2.96 -3.12
N MET A 327 -20.62 3.89 -2.29
CA MET A 327 -19.87 3.60 -1.05
C MET A 327 -20.72 2.74 -0.08
N ILE A 328 -21.99 3.09 0.13
CA ILE A 328 -22.91 2.34 0.97
C ILE A 328 -23.17 0.94 0.40
N ALA A 329 -23.34 0.81 -0.92
CA ALA A 329 -23.58 -0.49 -1.56
C ALA A 329 -22.43 -1.47 -1.33
N ILE A 330 -21.17 -1.01 -1.36
CA ILE A 330 -20.02 -1.83 -0.97
C ILE A 330 -20.05 -2.11 0.54
N SER A 331 -20.18 -1.09 1.38
CA SER A 331 -20.11 -1.25 2.85
C SER A 331 -21.15 -2.21 3.40
N THR A 332 -22.31 -2.35 2.73
CA THR A 332 -23.42 -3.23 3.14
C THR A 332 -23.48 -4.55 2.36
N ALA A 333 -22.52 -4.77 1.45
CA ALA A 333 -22.52 -5.97 0.62
C ALA A 333 -22.30 -7.24 1.45
N ARG A 334 -23.04 -8.29 1.10
CA ARG A 334 -22.82 -9.65 1.56
C ARG A 334 -22.58 -10.53 0.34
N PHE A 335 -21.55 -11.34 0.39
CA PHE A 335 -21.10 -12.09 -0.76
C PHE A 335 -20.55 -13.47 -0.37
N PRO A 336 -20.67 -14.49 -1.23
CA PRO A 336 -20.16 -15.82 -0.93
C PRO A 336 -18.62 -15.80 -0.83
N GLN A 337 -18.06 -16.71 -0.03
CA GLN A 337 -16.61 -16.97 -0.02
C GLN A 337 -16.13 -17.29 -1.43
N GLY A 338 -14.90 -16.84 -1.77
CA GLY A 338 -14.34 -16.96 -3.11
C GLY A 338 -14.65 -15.77 -4.04
N THR A 339 -15.47 -14.81 -3.61
CA THR A 339 -15.72 -13.58 -4.36
C THR A 339 -14.48 -12.68 -4.33
N SER A 340 -14.10 -12.14 -5.50
CA SER A 340 -13.01 -11.18 -5.63
C SER A 340 -13.52 -9.73 -5.63
N GLY A 341 -12.60 -8.80 -5.40
CA GLY A 341 -12.93 -7.37 -5.47
C GLY A 341 -13.37 -6.91 -6.86
N ALA A 342 -12.90 -7.59 -7.93
CA ALA A 342 -13.36 -7.32 -9.30
C ALA A 342 -14.87 -7.55 -9.47
N GLN A 343 -15.43 -8.53 -8.78
CA GLN A 343 -16.88 -8.80 -8.83
C GLN A 343 -17.69 -7.79 -8.04
N LEU A 344 -17.11 -7.16 -7.01
CA LEU A 344 -17.79 -6.17 -6.16
C LEU A 344 -17.70 -4.74 -6.70
N ASP A 345 -16.71 -4.40 -7.50
CA ASP A 345 -16.46 -3.06 -8.03
C ASP A 345 -17.69 -2.44 -8.71
N ILE A 346 -18.47 -3.26 -9.40
CA ILE A 346 -19.69 -2.82 -10.09
C ILE A 346 -20.76 -2.25 -9.14
N LEU A 347 -20.80 -2.72 -7.88
CA LEU A 347 -21.75 -2.24 -6.89
C LEU A 347 -21.56 -0.75 -6.59
N ALA A 348 -20.30 -0.28 -6.60
CA ALA A 348 -20.00 1.12 -6.40
C ALA A 348 -20.30 1.96 -7.65
N ARG A 349 -20.07 1.42 -8.85
CA ARG A 349 -20.16 2.16 -10.11
C ARG A 349 -21.56 2.31 -10.65
N GLN A 350 -22.46 1.37 -10.36
CA GLN A 350 -23.77 1.26 -10.98
C GLN A 350 -24.61 2.55 -10.91
N PHE A 351 -24.52 3.31 -9.82
CA PHE A 351 -25.29 4.54 -9.64
C PHE A 351 -24.79 5.70 -10.51
N LEU A 352 -23.50 5.73 -10.82
CA LEU A 352 -22.89 6.67 -11.75
C LEU A 352 -23.19 6.25 -13.19
N TRP A 353 -23.11 4.97 -13.51
CA TRP A 353 -23.42 4.45 -14.85
C TRP A 353 -24.87 4.71 -15.29
N GLN A 354 -25.82 4.76 -14.36
CA GLN A 354 -27.20 5.15 -14.65
C GLN A 354 -27.33 6.54 -15.25
N ASP A 355 -26.31 7.39 -15.10
CA ASP A 355 -26.25 8.74 -15.64
C ASP A 355 -25.11 8.91 -16.68
N GLY A 356 -24.59 7.80 -17.20
CA GLY A 356 -23.57 7.80 -18.25
C GLY A 356 -22.19 8.30 -17.82
N VAL A 357 -21.90 8.33 -16.51
CA VAL A 357 -20.60 8.81 -15.96
C VAL A 357 -19.92 7.74 -15.13
N THR A 358 -18.60 7.86 -14.95
CA THR A 358 -17.79 6.94 -14.18
C THR A 358 -16.54 7.63 -13.61
N TYR A 359 -15.73 6.89 -12.85
CA TYR A 359 -14.39 7.30 -12.41
C TYR A 359 -13.34 6.27 -12.88
N ASN A 360 -12.09 6.73 -13.06
CA ASN A 360 -11.03 5.96 -13.72
C ASN A 360 -9.99 5.36 -12.77
N HIS A 361 -10.24 5.39 -11.45
CA HIS A 361 -9.40 4.70 -10.45
C HIS A 361 -10.10 3.46 -9.89
N GLY A 362 -9.39 2.66 -9.09
CA GLY A 362 -9.99 1.55 -8.36
C GLY A 362 -10.99 2.04 -7.31
N THR A 363 -11.99 1.25 -7.00
CA THR A 363 -12.93 1.56 -5.90
C THR A 363 -12.30 1.34 -4.53
N GLY A 364 -11.19 0.60 -4.47
CA GLY A 364 -10.45 0.40 -3.25
C GLY A 364 -9.21 -0.49 -3.43
N HIS A 365 -8.35 -0.42 -2.46
CA HIS A 365 -7.09 -1.16 -2.35
C HIS A 365 -6.94 -1.78 -0.96
N GLY A 366 -6.08 -2.78 -0.80
CA GLY A 366 -5.71 -3.28 0.52
C GLY A 366 -4.93 -2.23 1.32
N VAL A 367 -5.01 -2.32 2.64
CA VAL A 367 -4.31 -1.42 3.56
C VAL A 367 -3.52 -2.24 4.59
N GLY A 368 -2.27 -1.85 4.83
CA GLY A 368 -1.38 -2.49 5.79
C GLY A 368 -1.71 -2.13 7.24
N ALA A 369 -1.37 -3.01 8.18
CA ALA A 369 -1.46 -2.74 9.62
C ALA A 369 -0.16 -2.13 10.12
N TYR A 370 -0.11 -0.81 10.23
CA TYR A 370 1.12 -0.04 10.45
C TYR A 370 2.18 -0.43 9.42
N LEU A 371 1.77 -0.39 8.14
CA LEU A 371 2.58 -0.65 6.95
C LEU A 371 2.16 0.31 5.83
N GLY A 372 2.33 -0.08 4.56
CA GLY A 372 1.91 0.75 3.44
C GLY A 372 0.39 0.99 3.40
N VAL A 373 -0.02 2.21 3.11
CA VAL A 373 -1.44 2.54 2.89
C VAL A 373 -1.99 1.76 1.69
N HIS A 374 -1.21 1.62 0.62
CA HIS A 374 -1.52 0.74 -0.50
C HIS A 374 -0.85 -0.62 -0.28
N GLU A 375 -1.63 -1.66 -0.06
CA GLU A 375 -1.15 -3.02 0.18
C GLU A 375 -1.82 -4.01 -0.78
N GLY A 376 -1.01 -4.65 -1.65
CA GLY A 376 -1.48 -5.80 -2.43
C GLY A 376 -1.62 -7.10 -1.59
N PRO A 377 -2.18 -8.16 -2.17
CA PRO A 377 -2.64 -8.31 -3.54
C PRO A 377 -4.17 -8.18 -3.69
N ILE A 378 -4.87 -7.64 -2.69
CA ILE A 378 -6.33 -7.50 -2.65
C ILE A 378 -6.74 -6.03 -2.82
N GLY A 379 -7.98 -5.81 -3.25
CA GLY A 379 -8.59 -4.49 -3.44
C GLY A 379 -9.91 -4.63 -4.18
N ILE A 380 -10.56 -3.53 -4.50
CA ILE A 380 -11.84 -3.48 -5.23
C ILE A 380 -11.62 -2.71 -6.55
N SER A 381 -11.37 -3.44 -7.62
CA SER A 381 -11.35 -2.94 -9.00
C SER A 381 -11.31 -4.12 -9.96
N SER A 382 -11.50 -3.88 -11.25
CA SER A 382 -11.44 -4.92 -12.29
C SER A 382 -10.11 -5.70 -12.33
N ARG A 383 -9.04 -5.17 -11.73
CA ARG A 383 -7.70 -5.80 -11.69
C ARG A 383 -7.53 -6.80 -10.54
N TYR A 384 -8.33 -6.69 -9.48
CA TYR A 384 -8.18 -7.51 -8.28
C TYR A 384 -9.02 -8.78 -8.36
N THR A 385 -8.44 -9.83 -8.94
CA THR A 385 -9.08 -11.14 -9.12
C THR A 385 -8.82 -12.13 -7.97
N THR A 386 -7.93 -11.78 -7.03
CA THR A 386 -7.70 -12.58 -5.82
C THR A 386 -8.96 -12.54 -4.95
N PRO A 387 -9.49 -13.70 -4.51
CA PRO A 387 -10.63 -13.74 -3.60
C PRO A 387 -10.37 -12.95 -2.31
N LEU A 388 -11.40 -12.28 -1.83
CA LEU A 388 -11.37 -11.63 -0.52
C LEU A 388 -11.53 -12.67 0.58
N GLU A 389 -10.81 -12.47 1.68
CA GLU A 389 -10.82 -13.36 2.83
C GLU A 389 -11.05 -12.57 4.13
N ALA A 390 -11.62 -13.23 5.14
CA ALA A 390 -11.78 -12.63 6.46
C ALA A 390 -10.43 -12.13 7.00
N GLY A 391 -10.41 -10.91 7.53
CA GLY A 391 -9.21 -10.21 7.98
C GLY A 391 -8.57 -9.29 6.94
N ASN A 392 -9.05 -9.28 5.67
CA ASN A 392 -8.62 -8.26 4.72
C ASN A 392 -9.13 -6.87 5.15
N VAL A 393 -8.27 -5.88 5.11
CA VAL A 393 -8.60 -4.45 5.31
C VAL A 393 -8.47 -3.75 3.97
N ILE A 394 -9.51 -3.04 3.55
CA ILE A 394 -9.64 -2.49 2.19
C ILE A 394 -10.22 -1.09 2.26
N SER A 395 -9.75 -0.16 1.41
CA SER A 395 -10.44 1.11 1.20
C SER A 395 -11.72 0.91 0.39
N ASN A 396 -12.71 1.77 0.61
CA ASN A 396 -13.94 1.85 -0.16
C ASN A 396 -14.17 3.31 -0.51
N GLU A 397 -13.68 3.72 -1.70
CA GLU A 397 -13.41 5.11 -2.07
C GLU A 397 -13.97 5.49 -3.46
N PRO A 398 -15.23 5.20 -3.80
CA PRO A 398 -15.79 5.65 -5.08
C PRO A 398 -15.72 7.17 -5.21
N GLY A 399 -15.63 7.66 -6.44
CA GLY A 399 -15.53 9.10 -6.70
C GLY A 399 -16.24 9.55 -7.97
N TYR A 400 -16.29 10.85 -8.16
CA TYR A 400 -16.71 11.54 -9.41
C TYR A 400 -15.87 12.80 -9.62
N TYR A 401 -15.39 13.02 -10.83
CA TYR A 401 -14.46 14.10 -11.12
C TYR A 401 -14.90 14.84 -12.39
N GLN A 402 -15.20 16.14 -12.24
CA GLN A 402 -15.51 17.01 -13.34
C GLN A 402 -14.33 17.95 -13.61
N ALA A 403 -13.57 17.65 -14.66
CA ALA A 403 -12.38 18.42 -15.01
C ALA A 403 -12.64 19.92 -15.03
N GLY A 404 -11.77 20.69 -14.38
CA GLY A 404 -11.85 22.14 -14.30
C GLY A 404 -12.96 22.67 -13.36
N ALA A 405 -13.70 21.81 -12.67
CA ALA A 405 -14.80 22.23 -11.80
C ALA A 405 -14.69 21.71 -10.37
N TYR A 406 -14.78 20.42 -10.12
CA TYR A 406 -14.73 19.84 -8.78
C TYR A 406 -14.50 18.31 -8.82
N GLY A 407 -14.05 17.75 -7.70
CA GLY A 407 -14.05 16.31 -7.44
C GLY A 407 -14.88 15.97 -6.22
N ILE A 408 -15.37 14.73 -6.21
CA ILE A 408 -16.06 14.09 -5.08
C ILE A 408 -15.41 12.73 -4.89
N ARG A 409 -14.94 12.44 -3.67
CA ARG A 409 -14.57 11.11 -3.19
C ARG A 409 -15.10 10.96 -1.78
N ILE A 410 -15.65 9.80 -1.46
CA ILE A 410 -16.17 9.48 -0.13
C ILE A 410 -15.60 8.12 0.21
N GLU A 411 -14.80 8.09 1.27
CA GLU A 411 -13.99 6.93 1.59
C GLU A 411 -14.08 6.54 3.05
N ASN A 412 -14.15 5.24 3.27
CA ASN A 412 -13.93 4.59 4.55
C ASN A 412 -13.06 3.35 4.36
N LEU A 413 -12.35 2.94 5.41
CA LEU A 413 -11.77 1.61 5.48
C LEU A 413 -12.79 0.60 6.02
N ILE A 414 -12.78 -0.57 5.39
CA ILE A 414 -13.66 -1.68 5.70
C ILE A 414 -12.85 -2.97 5.92
N VAL A 415 -13.31 -3.80 6.85
CA VAL A 415 -12.74 -5.11 7.17
C VAL A 415 -13.65 -6.21 6.66
N VAL A 416 -13.10 -7.16 5.92
CA VAL A 416 -13.82 -8.37 5.53
C VAL A 416 -13.95 -9.28 6.74
N ARG A 417 -15.18 -9.72 7.04
CA ARG A 417 -15.48 -10.66 8.13
C ARG A 417 -16.46 -11.76 7.69
N PRO A 418 -16.52 -12.88 8.38
CA PRO A 418 -17.62 -13.85 8.16
C PRO A 418 -18.97 -13.19 8.41
N SER A 419 -19.96 -13.50 7.59
CA SER A 419 -21.31 -12.99 7.80
C SER A 419 -21.92 -13.60 9.05
N GLU A 420 -22.53 -12.77 9.90
CA GLU A 420 -23.27 -13.21 11.08
C GLU A 420 -24.61 -13.91 10.72
N HIS A 421 -25.09 -13.68 9.50
CA HIS A 421 -26.42 -14.12 9.08
C HIS A 421 -26.40 -15.36 8.18
N PHE A 422 -25.36 -15.54 7.38
CA PHE A 422 -25.30 -16.56 6.34
C PHE A 422 -24.00 -17.36 6.38
N PRO A 423 -24.03 -18.66 6.76
CA PRO A 423 -22.85 -19.53 6.68
C PRO A 423 -22.29 -19.57 5.26
N GLY A 424 -20.96 -19.49 5.12
CA GLY A 424 -20.30 -19.48 3.82
C GLY A 424 -20.29 -18.13 3.11
N TYR A 425 -20.82 -17.07 3.74
CA TYR A 425 -20.78 -15.71 3.23
C TYR A 425 -19.80 -14.85 4.04
N LEU A 426 -19.35 -13.79 3.38
CA LEU A 426 -18.57 -12.70 3.95
C LEU A 426 -19.38 -11.40 3.90
N GLU A 427 -19.04 -10.46 4.76
CA GLU A 427 -19.59 -9.11 4.79
C GLU A 427 -18.51 -8.12 5.24
N PHE A 428 -18.81 -6.84 5.20
CA PHE A 428 -17.89 -5.80 5.61
C PHE A 428 -18.28 -5.18 6.96
N GLU A 429 -17.25 -4.88 7.76
CA GLU A 429 -17.30 -4.00 8.93
C GLU A 429 -16.61 -2.68 8.57
N THR A 430 -17.32 -1.56 8.66
CA THR A 430 -16.69 -0.24 8.53
C THR A 430 -15.96 0.12 9.81
N ILE A 431 -14.67 0.41 9.72
CA ILE A 431 -13.84 0.79 10.88
C ILE A 431 -13.55 2.29 10.95
N THR A 432 -13.77 3.04 9.87
CA THR A 432 -13.68 4.51 9.89
C THR A 432 -14.86 5.09 10.67
N LEU A 433 -14.58 5.93 11.67
CA LEU A 433 -15.58 6.49 12.61
C LEU A 433 -15.84 7.99 12.42
N ALA A 434 -15.23 8.65 11.43
CA ALA A 434 -15.48 10.04 11.11
C ALA A 434 -16.84 10.23 10.42
N PRO A 435 -17.59 11.33 10.73
CA PRO A 435 -18.87 11.63 10.06
C PRO A 435 -18.72 11.90 8.57
#